data_27b747f3840b27e31138df23a4e11e85
#
_entry.id   27b747f3840b27e31138df23a4e11e85
#
_cell.length_a   1.000
_cell.length_b   1.000
_cell.length_c   1.000
_cell.angle_alpha   90.00
_cell.angle_beta   90.00
_cell.angle_gamma   90.00
#
_symmetry.space_group_name_H-M   'P 1'
#
loop_
_entity.id
_entity.type
_entity.pdbx_description
1 polymer ?
#
loop_
_entity_poly.entity_id
_entity_poly.type
_entity_poly.pdbx_seq_one_letter_code
_entity_poly.pdbx_strand_id
1 'polypeptide(L)'
;YPGFLQLVETVRPHQVTLVPDADDQLTSDHGFDIARDGERRATVIEKLKSLGCRVSLFMDPDPAQIEHIPALGADRIELYTESYARAHERGEYEAVLAQFQEAATAATANGLGINAGHDLNLNNLRDFQIPNLLEVSIGHAFTIDALRWGIPETVRRYLETLSAL
;
A
#
# COMPACT_ATOMS: atom_id res chain seq x y z
N TYR A 1 -9.22 -15.38 5.58
CA TYR A 1 -10.60 -15.09 5.97
C TYR A 1 -11.54 -15.79 4.99
N PRO A 2 -12.28 -16.86 5.38
CA PRO A 2 -13.12 -17.61 4.42
C PRO A 2 -14.14 -16.73 3.71
N GLY A 3 -14.78 -15.80 4.42
CA GLY A 3 -15.75 -14.88 3.84
C GLY A 3 -15.16 -13.87 2.87
N PHE A 4 -13.89 -13.53 2.99
CA PHE A 4 -13.21 -12.62 2.09
C PHE A 4 -13.08 -13.19 0.67
N LEU A 5 -12.62 -14.42 0.53
CA LEU A 5 -12.50 -15.07 -0.79
C LEU A 5 -13.87 -15.21 -1.48
N GLN A 6 -14.91 -15.56 -0.72
CA GLN A 6 -16.27 -15.64 -1.24
C GLN A 6 -16.79 -14.27 -1.72
N LEU A 7 -16.47 -13.20 -1.00
CA LEU A 7 -16.80 -11.83 -1.40
C LEU A 7 -16.09 -11.48 -2.72
N VAL A 8 -14.78 -11.75 -2.82
CA VAL A 8 -14.01 -11.49 -4.05
C VAL A 8 -14.54 -12.31 -5.23
N GLU A 9 -14.90 -13.57 -5.05
CA GLU A 9 -15.53 -14.40 -6.08
C GLU A 9 -16.82 -13.79 -6.61
N THR A 10 -17.60 -13.19 -5.73
CA THR A 10 -18.90 -12.57 -6.06
C THR A 10 -18.73 -11.21 -6.74
N VAL A 11 -17.88 -10.34 -6.18
CA VAL A 11 -17.72 -8.95 -6.63
C VAL A 11 -16.76 -8.81 -7.80
N ARG A 12 -15.72 -9.65 -7.86
CA ARG A 12 -14.62 -9.62 -8.84
C ARG A 12 -14.02 -8.22 -8.98
N PRO A 13 -13.45 -7.66 -7.91
CA PRO A 13 -12.86 -6.33 -7.93
C PRO A 13 -11.65 -6.28 -8.88
N HIS A 14 -11.33 -5.10 -9.39
CA HIS A 14 -10.14 -4.93 -10.24
C HIS A 14 -8.84 -5.18 -9.49
N GLN A 15 -8.80 -4.86 -8.19
CA GLN A 15 -7.63 -5.04 -7.34
C GLN A 15 -8.02 -5.58 -5.97
N VAL A 16 -7.14 -6.39 -5.41
CA VAL A 16 -7.21 -6.89 -4.05
C VAL A 16 -5.87 -6.63 -3.39
N THR A 17 -5.85 -5.88 -2.29
CA THR A 17 -4.68 -5.77 -1.41
C THR A 17 -4.81 -6.77 -0.27
N LEU A 18 -3.82 -7.64 -0.13
CA LEU A 18 -3.71 -8.55 1.01
C LEU A 18 -2.91 -7.86 2.11
N VAL A 19 -3.40 -7.94 3.34
CA VAL A 19 -2.81 -7.32 4.54
C VAL A 19 -2.61 -8.40 5.61
N PRO A 20 -1.51 -8.38 6.41
CA PRO A 20 -1.22 -9.43 7.39
C PRO A 20 -1.97 -9.29 8.72
N ASP A 21 -2.99 -8.43 8.80
CA ASP A 21 -3.69 -8.09 10.03
C ASP A 21 -4.28 -9.32 10.73
N ALA A 22 -4.19 -9.35 12.06
CA ALA A 22 -4.86 -10.29 12.92
C ALA A 22 -6.29 -9.83 13.23
N ASP A 23 -7.17 -10.78 13.64
CA ASP A 23 -8.60 -10.51 13.89
C ASP A 23 -8.85 -9.52 15.04
N ASP A 24 -7.91 -9.39 15.98
CA ASP A 24 -7.97 -8.51 17.15
C ASP A 24 -7.20 -7.19 16.97
N GLN A 25 -6.65 -6.95 15.79
CA GLN A 25 -5.87 -5.78 15.47
C GLN A 25 -6.77 -4.60 15.11
N LEU A 26 -6.55 -3.43 15.74
CA LEU A 26 -7.37 -2.23 15.50
C LEU A 26 -7.09 -1.56 14.16
N THR A 27 -5.84 -1.63 13.72
CA THR A 27 -5.34 -1.10 12.43
C THR A 27 -4.08 -1.84 12.03
N SER A 28 -3.72 -1.79 10.75
CA SER A 28 -2.46 -2.36 10.25
C SER A 28 -1.27 -1.71 10.95
N ASP A 29 -0.28 -2.50 11.35
CA ASP A 29 0.92 -2.07 12.06
C ASP A 29 2.23 -2.63 11.48
N HIS A 30 2.14 -3.51 10.47
CA HIS A 30 3.28 -4.10 9.77
C HIS A 30 2.90 -4.64 8.39
N GLY A 31 3.90 -4.81 7.52
CA GLY A 31 3.79 -5.53 6.25
C GLY A 31 3.96 -7.04 6.38
N PHE A 32 3.79 -7.78 5.28
CA PHE A 32 4.05 -9.22 5.27
C PHE A 32 5.53 -9.54 5.48
N ASP A 33 5.79 -10.56 6.27
CA ASP A 33 7.08 -11.27 6.31
C ASP A 33 7.06 -12.39 5.24
N ILE A 34 7.64 -12.11 4.08
CA ILE A 34 7.60 -13.03 2.93
C ILE A 34 8.38 -14.30 3.20
N ALA A 35 9.48 -14.22 3.96
CA ALA A 35 10.28 -15.40 4.32
C ALA A 35 9.48 -16.40 5.17
N ARG A 36 8.59 -15.90 6.04
CA ARG A 36 7.75 -16.74 6.92
C ARG A 36 6.46 -17.20 6.27
N ASP A 37 5.79 -16.30 5.54
CA ASP A 37 4.40 -16.47 5.13
C ASP A 37 4.23 -16.68 3.61
N GLY A 38 5.30 -16.58 2.81
CA GLY A 38 5.24 -16.52 1.35
C GLY A 38 4.55 -17.71 0.70
N GLU A 39 4.97 -18.94 1.00
CA GLU A 39 4.38 -20.16 0.39
C GLU A 39 2.87 -20.26 0.63
N ARG A 40 2.42 -19.94 1.84
CA ARG A 40 1.00 -19.95 2.19
C ARG A 40 0.20 -18.91 1.41
N ARG A 41 0.82 -17.77 1.06
CA ARG A 41 0.19 -16.69 0.30
C ARG A 41 0.11 -16.98 -1.19
N ALA A 42 1.08 -17.70 -1.74
CA ALA A 42 1.10 -18.03 -3.17
C ALA A 42 -0.22 -18.66 -3.65
N THR A 43 -0.77 -19.62 -2.90
CA THR A 43 -2.06 -20.27 -3.23
C THR A 43 -3.23 -19.27 -3.24
N VAL A 44 -3.26 -18.32 -2.29
CA VAL A 44 -4.30 -17.29 -2.25
C VAL A 44 -4.14 -16.32 -3.42
N ILE A 45 -2.91 -15.91 -3.71
CA ILE A 45 -2.59 -15.02 -4.85
C ILE A 45 -3.02 -15.68 -6.17
N GLU A 46 -2.65 -16.95 -6.39
CA GLU A 46 -3.05 -17.71 -7.58
C GLU A 46 -4.58 -17.75 -7.74
N LYS A 47 -5.30 -18.03 -6.66
CA LYS A 47 -6.77 -18.03 -6.66
C LYS A 47 -7.32 -16.65 -7.06
N LEU A 48 -6.83 -15.56 -6.47
CA LEU A 48 -7.27 -14.19 -6.78
C LEU A 48 -6.98 -13.83 -8.23
N LYS A 49 -5.81 -14.19 -8.74
CA LYS A 49 -5.45 -13.99 -10.15
C LYS A 49 -6.34 -14.79 -11.09
N SER A 50 -6.71 -16.02 -10.75
CA SER A 50 -7.64 -16.82 -11.56
C SER A 50 -9.04 -16.18 -11.67
N LEU A 51 -9.40 -15.31 -10.72
CA LEU A 51 -10.64 -14.51 -10.74
C LEU A 51 -10.51 -13.21 -11.56
N GLY A 52 -9.32 -12.93 -12.10
CA GLY A 52 -9.04 -11.72 -12.89
C GLY A 52 -8.65 -10.50 -12.04
N CYS A 53 -8.39 -10.68 -10.75
CA CYS A 53 -7.99 -9.60 -9.87
C CYS A 53 -6.49 -9.29 -10.01
N ARG A 54 -6.12 -8.02 -10.00
CA ARG A 54 -4.76 -7.56 -9.72
C ARG A 54 -4.50 -7.73 -8.22
N VAL A 55 -3.37 -8.31 -7.84
CA VAL A 55 -3.03 -8.60 -6.45
C VAL A 55 -1.91 -7.69 -5.98
N SER A 56 -2.16 -6.97 -4.88
CA SER A 56 -1.19 -6.15 -4.17
C SER A 56 -0.91 -6.74 -2.79
N LEU A 57 0.35 -6.70 -2.34
CA LEU A 57 0.76 -7.12 -1.00
C LEU A 57 1.14 -5.91 -0.16
N PHE A 58 0.61 -5.84 1.07
CA PHE A 58 0.95 -4.79 2.03
C PHE A 58 2.34 -5.09 2.63
N MET A 59 3.29 -4.17 2.46
CA MET A 59 4.71 -4.39 2.73
C MET A 59 5.34 -3.25 3.51
N ASP A 60 6.21 -3.59 4.43
CA ASP A 60 7.19 -2.63 4.94
C ASP A 60 8.18 -2.23 3.83
N PRO A 61 8.83 -1.05 3.92
CA PRO A 61 9.81 -0.60 2.93
C PRO A 61 11.15 -1.34 3.07
N ASP A 62 11.11 -2.66 2.89
CA ASP A 62 12.27 -3.56 2.98
C ASP A 62 12.57 -4.19 1.61
N PRO A 63 13.65 -3.72 0.90
CA PRO A 63 14.03 -4.26 -0.40
C PRO A 63 14.28 -5.77 -0.39
N ALA A 64 14.84 -6.32 0.69
CA ALA A 64 15.15 -7.75 0.79
C ALA A 64 13.89 -8.62 0.80
N GLN A 65 12.81 -8.16 1.43
CA GLN A 65 11.51 -8.84 1.38
C GLN A 65 10.83 -8.68 0.00
N ILE A 66 10.94 -7.49 -0.59
CA ILE A 66 10.30 -7.14 -1.87
C ILE A 66 10.85 -7.98 -3.03
N GLU A 67 12.15 -8.30 -3.04
CA GLU A 67 12.79 -9.13 -4.08
C GLU A 67 12.19 -10.54 -4.21
N HIS A 68 11.52 -11.04 -3.18
CA HIS A 68 10.89 -12.37 -3.18
C HIS A 68 9.43 -12.37 -3.68
N ILE A 69 8.80 -11.21 -3.81
CA ILE A 69 7.37 -11.08 -4.15
C ILE A 69 7.03 -11.59 -5.57
N PRO A 70 7.86 -11.38 -6.62
CA PRO A 70 7.56 -11.89 -7.95
C PRO A 70 7.35 -13.40 -8.00
N ALA A 71 8.09 -14.16 -7.18
CA ALA A 71 7.94 -15.61 -7.09
C ALA A 71 6.57 -16.05 -6.56
N LEU A 72 5.86 -15.18 -5.85
CA LEU A 72 4.50 -15.43 -5.34
C LEU A 72 3.42 -15.09 -6.39
N GLY A 73 3.76 -14.39 -7.47
CA GLY A 73 2.85 -14.02 -8.54
C GLY A 73 2.01 -12.77 -8.28
N ALA A 74 2.31 -11.97 -7.26
CA ALA A 74 1.66 -10.67 -7.03
C ALA A 74 2.05 -9.64 -8.11
N ASP A 75 1.16 -8.68 -8.37
CA ASP A 75 1.35 -7.66 -9.41
C ASP A 75 1.90 -6.35 -8.83
N ARG A 76 1.58 -6.09 -7.55
CA ARG A 76 1.92 -4.84 -6.87
C ARG A 76 2.32 -5.07 -5.42
N ILE A 77 2.96 -4.07 -4.86
CA ILE A 77 3.06 -3.85 -3.42
C ILE A 77 2.29 -2.61 -3.01
N GLU A 78 1.85 -2.56 -1.77
CA GLU A 78 1.38 -1.35 -1.11
C GLU A 78 2.30 -1.07 0.08
N LEU A 79 3.11 -0.02 -0.02
CA LEU A 79 4.07 0.34 1.02
C LEU A 79 3.35 0.93 2.25
N TYR A 80 3.61 0.37 3.41
CA TYR A 80 3.11 0.83 4.70
C TYR A 80 3.82 2.10 5.15
N THR A 81 3.10 3.23 5.14
CA THR A 81 3.71 4.57 5.25
C THR A 81 3.68 5.21 6.63
N GLU A 82 3.30 4.47 7.68
CA GLU A 82 3.20 5.03 9.05
C GLU A 82 4.54 5.57 9.57
N SER A 83 5.64 4.84 9.36
CA SER A 83 6.97 5.27 9.79
C SER A 83 7.39 6.61 9.15
N TYR A 84 7.06 6.78 7.86
CA TYR A 84 7.26 8.05 7.15
C TYR A 84 6.36 9.15 7.73
N ALA A 85 5.06 8.87 7.91
CA ALA A 85 4.11 9.85 8.42
C ALA A 85 4.53 10.38 9.79
N ARG A 86 4.94 9.49 10.71
CA ARG A 86 5.47 9.88 12.03
C ARG A 86 6.78 10.67 11.96
N ALA A 87 7.67 10.31 11.05
CA ALA A 87 8.92 11.04 10.86
C ALA A 87 8.63 12.45 10.29
N HIS A 88 7.69 12.56 9.36
CA HIS A 88 7.25 13.82 8.78
C HIS A 88 6.67 14.77 9.83
N GLU A 89 5.84 14.27 10.76
CA GLU A 89 5.30 15.06 11.87
C GLU A 89 6.39 15.67 12.76
N ARG A 90 7.54 14.98 12.89
CA ARG A 90 8.70 15.47 13.65
C ARG A 90 9.64 16.38 12.83
N GLY A 91 9.41 16.50 11.52
CA GLY A 91 10.30 17.23 10.61
C GLY A 91 11.65 16.53 10.35
N GLU A 92 11.70 15.22 10.50
CA GLU A 92 12.94 14.39 10.38
C GLU A 92 12.70 13.20 9.45
N TYR A 93 12.11 13.43 8.28
CA TYR A 93 11.61 12.35 7.43
C TYR A 93 12.54 11.94 6.27
N GLU A 94 13.58 12.71 5.97
CA GLU A 94 14.42 12.50 4.78
C GLU A 94 15.09 11.11 4.78
N ALA A 95 15.61 10.68 5.93
CA ALA A 95 16.26 9.38 6.05
C ALA A 95 15.25 8.22 5.91
N VAL A 96 14.02 8.41 6.42
CA VAL A 96 12.96 7.43 6.29
C VAL A 96 12.45 7.41 4.84
N LEU A 97 12.26 8.58 4.22
CA LEU A 97 11.86 8.67 2.81
C LEU A 97 12.86 7.94 1.89
N ALA A 98 14.17 8.05 2.16
CA ALA A 98 15.20 7.33 1.41
C ALA A 98 14.98 5.82 1.43
N GLN A 99 14.54 5.22 2.55
CA GLN A 99 14.19 3.80 2.62
C GLN A 99 13.01 3.45 1.71
N PHE A 100 11.99 4.30 1.64
CA PHE A 100 10.87 4.12 0.70
C PHE A 100 11.31 4.24 -0.75
N GLN A 101 12.25 5.14 -1.07
CA GLN A 101 12.81 5.27 -2.41
C GLN A 101 13.63 4.04 -2.82
N GLU A 102 14.40 3.46 -1.91
CA GLU A 102 15.12 2.20 -2.12
C GLU A 102 14.15 1.04 -2.34
N ALA A 103 13.11 0.92 -1.51
CA ALA A 103 12.08 -0.09 -1.64
C ALA A 103 11.31 0.04 -2.98
N ALA A 104 10.96 1.26 -3.38
CA ALA A 104 10.30 1.52 -4.66
C ALA A 104 11.20 1.20 -5.87
N THR A 105 12.50 1.45 -5.74
CA THR A 105 13.50 1.08 -6.75
C THR A 105 13.60 -0.44 -6.88
N ALA A 106 13.67 -1.16 -5.77
CA ALA A 106 13.68 -2.62 -5.75
C ALA A 106 12.39 -3.21 -6.36
N ALA A 107 11.22 -2.67 -5.99
CA ALA A 107 9.94 -3.10 -6.56
C ALA A 107 9.91 -2.91 -8.08
N THR A 108 10.33 -1.75 -8.57
CA THR A 108 10.40 -1.46 -10.01
C THR A 108 11.34 -2.41 -10.74
N ALA A 109 12.54 -2.67 -10.18
CA ALA A 109 13.51 -3.59 -10.77
C ALA A 109 12.97 -5.03 -10.87
N ASN A 110 12.05 -5.40 -9.98
CA ASN A 110 11.37 -6.69 -9.95
C ASN A 110 10.04 -6.71 -10.72
N GLY A 111 9.71 -5.67 -11.48
CA GLY A 111 8.50 -5.59 -12.31
C GLY A 111 7.20 -5.42 -11.54
N LEU A 112 7.25 -4.99 -10.26
CA LEU A 112 6.10 -4.75 -9.41
C LEU A 112 5.60 -3.31 -9.57
N GLY A 113 4.28 -3.13 -9.61
CA GLY A 113 3.67 -1.81 -9.44
C GLY A 113 3.70 -1.38 -7.96
N ILE A 114 3.69 -0.07 -7.71
CA ILE A 114 3.85 0.49 -6.38
C ILE A 114 2.61 1.28 -6.00
N ASN A 115 1.97 0.87 -4.91
CA ASN A 115 0.98 1.62 -4.18
C ASN A 115 1.59 2.03 -2.83
N ALA A 116 1.00 3.02 -2.16
CA ALA A 116 1.38 3.41 -0.81
C ALA A 116 0.15 3.79 0.00
N GLY A 117 0.15 3.49 1.27
CA GLY A 117 -0.99 3.76 2.14
C GLY A 117 -0.66 3.69 3.62
N HIS A 118 -1.59 4.19 4.40
CA HIS A 118 -1.57 4.37 5.85
C HIS A 118 -0.97 5.71 6.30
N ASP A 119 -1.76 6.48 7.06
CA ASP A 119 -1.40 7.77 7.67
C ASP A 119 -0.95 8.88 6.70
N LEU A 120 -1.13 8.69 5.39
CA LEU A 120 -0.94 9.75 4.42
C LEU A 120 -2.06 10.80 4.53
N ASN A 121 -1.67 12.08 4.37
CA ASN A 121 -2.55 13.23 4.40
C ASN A 121 -2.01 14.34 3.47
N LEU A 122 -2.76 15.43 3.29
CA LEU A 122 -2.37 16.53 2.39
C LEU A 122 -1.02 17.19 2.72
N ASN A 123 -0.56 17.11 3.99
CA ASN A 123 0.71 17.73 4.37
C ASN A 123 1.89 16.83 4.00
N ASN A 124 1.87 15.55 4.44
CA ASN A 124 2.98 14.65 4.23
C ASN A 124 3.04 14.05 2.81
N LEU A 125 1.90 13.97 2.11
CA LEU A 125 1.84 13.45 0.74
C LEU A 125 2.68 14.30 -0.23
N ARG A 126 2.77 15.62 -0.04
CA ARG A 126 3.54 16.52 -0.90
C ARG A 126 5.03 16.18 -0.96
N ASP A 127 5.55 15.69 0.15
CA ASP A 127 6.97 15.39 0.32
C ASP A 127 7.27 13.89 0.10
N PHE A 128 6.22 13.07 -0.08
CA PHE A 128 6.36 11.63 -0.31
C PHE A 128 6.72 11.31 -1.76
N GLN A 129 7.91 11.74 -2.17
CA GLN A 129 8.40 11.55 -3.54
C GLN A 129 9.18 10.25 -3.67
N ILE A 130 8.50 9.21 -4.14
CA ILE A 130 9.11 7.91 -4.46
C ILE A 130 8.95 7.59 -5.96
N PRO A 131 9.89 6.87 -6.58
CA PRO A 131 9.79 6.55 -8.01
C PRO A 131 8.60 5.63 -8.30
N ASN A 132 7.95 5.86 -9.43
CA ASN A 132 6.90 4.98 -9.98
C ASN A 132 5.70 4.71 -9.04
N LEU A 133 5.35 5.64 -8.17
CA LEU A 133 4.13 5.56 -7.37
C LEU A 133 2.91 5.62 -8.29
N LEU A 134 2.02 4.64 -8.20
CA LEU A 134 0.85 4.49 -9.07
C LEU A 134 -0.47 4.85 -8.37
N GLU A 135 -0.60 4.49 -7.09
CA GLU A 135 -1.81 4.69 -6.32
C GLU A 135 -1.47 5.03 -4.86
N VAL A 136 -2.32 5.80 -4.21
CA VAL A 136 -2.29 6.00 -2.76
C VAL A 136 -3.62 5.62 -2.12
N SER A 137 -3.56 5.00 -0.95
CA SER A 137 -4.73 4.65 -0.13
C SER A 137 -4.81 5.59 1.07
N ILE A 138 -5.85 6.45 1.11
CA ILE A 138 -6.02 7.45 2.16
C ILE A 138 -7.41 7.31 2.76
N GLY A 139 -7.50 6.86 4.00
CA GLY A 139 -8.77 6.63 4.70
C GLY A 139 -9.07 7.68 5.75
N HIS A 140 -8.35 7.65 6.87
CA HIS A 140 -8.61 8.47 8.04
C HIS A 140 -8.54 9.98 7.74
N ALA A 141 -7.44 10.45 7.19
CA ALA A 141 -7.25 11.87 6.85
C ALA A 141 -8.27 12.34 5.81
N PHE A 142 -8.54 11.53 4.79
CA PHE A 142 -9.57 11.84 3.79
C PHE A 142 -10.95 12.02 4.43
N THR A 143 -11.33 11.17 5.38
CA THR A 143 -12.62 11.26 6.07
C THR A 143 -12.74 12.55 6.88
N ILE A 144 -11.70 12.91 7.63
CA ILE A 144 -11.67 14.16 8.41
C ILE A 144 -11.76 15.38 7.48
N ASP A 145 -11.02 15.38 6.40
CA ASP A 145 -11.01 16.46 5.42
C ASP A 145 -12.36 16.58 4.69
N ALA A 146 -13.00 15.46 4.39
CA ALA A 146 -14.33 15.44 3.79
C ALA A 146 -15.42 15.99 4.72
N LEU A 147 -15.28 15.82 6.03
CA LEU A 147 -16.17 16.46 7.02
C LEU A 147 -15.99 17.99 7.09
N ARG A 148 -14.78 18.50 6.75
CA ARG A 148 -14.49 19.95 6.74
C ARG A 148 -14.91 20.62 5.44
N TRP A 149 -14.65 19.99 4.28
CA TRP A 149 -14.77 20.64 2.97
C TRP A 149 -15.80 20.00 2.05
N GLY A 150 -16.36 18.86 2.44
CA GLY A 150 -17.19 18.02 1.58
C GLY A 150 -16.33 17.14 0.65
N ILE A 151 -16.90 16.01 0.24
CA ILE A 151 -16.19 15.00 -0.57
C ILE A 151 -15.61 15.57 -1.88
N PRO A 152 -16.37 16.35 -2.69
CA PRO A 152 -15.85 16.83 -3.98
C PRO A 152 -14.59 17.71 -3.84
N GLU A 153 -14.59 18.62 -2.88
CA GLU A 153 -13.45 19.51 -2.65
C GLU A 153 -12.25 18.74 -2.08
N THR A 154 -12.49 17.76 -1.20
CA THR A 154 -11.44 16.91 -0.66
C THR A 154 -10.77 16.10 -1.77
N VAL A 155 -11.54 15.44 -2.63
CA VAL A 155 -11.01 14.70 -3.79
C VAL A 155 -10.17 15.63 -4.67
N ARG A 156 -10.66 16.83 -4.98
CA ARG A 156 -9.92 17.79 -5.80
C ARG A 156 -8.54 18.13 -5.20
N ARG A 157 -8.47 18.40 -3.90
CA ARG A 157 -7.21 18.74 -3.21
C ARG A 157 -6.22 17.59 -3.22
N TYR A 158 -6.67 16.34 -2.95
CA TYR A 158 -5.80 15.18 -3.02
C TYR A 158 -5.29 14.91 -4.43
N LEU A 159 -6.15 15.04 -5.45
CA LEU A 159 -5.72 14.89 -6.85
C LEU A 159 -4.73 15.97 -7.28
N GLU A 160 -4.91 17.22 -6.86
CA GLU A 160 -3.95 18.30 -7.12
C GLU A 160 -2.59 18.03 -6.45
N THR A 161 -2.59 17.54 -5.21
CA THR A 161 -1.36 17.16 -4.51
C THR A 161 -0.64 16.02 -5.25
N LEU A 162 -1.37 14.97 -5.66
CA LEU A 162 -0.82 13.83 -6.39
C LEU A 162 -0.27 14.21 -7.77
N SER A 163 -0.90 15.16 -8.46
CA SER A 163 -0.45 15.60 -9.79
C SER A 163 0.84 16.43 -9.74
N ALA A 164 1.28 16.83 -8.55
CA ALA A 164 2.53 17.58 -8.33
C ALA A 164 3.70 16.68 -7.89
N LEU A 165 3.47 15.37 -7.65
CA LEU A 165 4.51 14.37 -7.36
C LEU A 165 5.19 13.90 -8.64
#